data_f9ac325fa30073895d3cce358d2ae6f2
#
_entry.id   f9ac325fa30073895d3cce358d2ae6f2
#
_cell.length_a   1.000
_cell.length_b   1.000
_cell.length_c   1.000
_cell.angle_alpha   90.00
_cell.angle_beta   90.00
_cell.angle_gamma   90.00
#
_symmetry.space_group_name_H-M   'P 1'
#
loop_
_entity.id
_entity.type
_entity.pdbx_description
1 polymer ?
#
loop_
_entity_poly.entity_id
_entity_poly.type
_entity_poly.pdbx_seq_one_letter_code
_entity_poly.pdbx_strand_id
1 'polypeptide(L)'
;RYGIGKNGYNIISNQFSIHYFFQDRNTFYNFIRNLNENCKIGGHIIGTCYDGKRVFRRLQGKNTGESIFIMNENDTKMWDMKKLYAQTTFPDDESSLGYSVDVYQESINKTFTEYLVNFDFFTRELENYGFVLLNL
;
A
#
# COMPACT_ATOMS: atom_id res chain seq x y z
N ARG A 1 7.39 -15.55 26.88
CA ARG A 1 8.76 -15.10 26.53
C ARG A 1 8.74 -13.59 26.39
N TYR A 2 9.06 -12.86 27.44
CA TYR A 2 9.20 -11.41 27.42
C TYR A 2 10.51 -11.01 26.74
N GLY A 3 10.51 -9.97 25.90
CA GLY A 3 11.72 -9.31 25.38
C GLY A 3 12.34 -9.91 24.11
N ILE A 4 11.66 -10.82 23.38
CA ILE A 4 12.18 -11.33 22.10
C ILE A 4 12.47 -10.22 21.10
N GLY A 5 11.65 -9.15 21.08
CA GLY A 5 11.83 -7.98 20.19
C GLY A 5 12.58 -6.81 20.81
N LYS A 6 13.12 -6.94 22.05
CA LYS A 6 13.74 -5.82 22.80
C LYS A 6 14.84 -5.10 22.02
N ASN A 7 15.55 -5.79 21.16
CA ASN A 7 16.65 -5.24 20.36
C ASN A 7 16.26 -5.02 18.89
N GLY A 8 14.98 -5.06 18.57
CA GLY A 8 14.45 -4.99 17.21
C GLY A 8 14.65 -6.29 16.41
N TYR A 9 14.20 -6.29 15.16
CA TYR A 9 14.22 -7.43 14.25
C TYR A 9 15.18 -7.22 13.10
N ASN A 10 15.80 -8.28 12.62
CA ASN A 10 16.66 -8.24 11.44
C ASN A 10 15.85 -8.12 10.13
N ILE A 11 14.62 -8.63 10.14
CA ILE A 11 13.70 -8.59 9.00
C ILE A 11 12.29 -8.25 9.51
N ILE A 12 11.67 -7.28 8.88
CA ILE A 12 10.24 -6.94 9.02
C ILE A 12 9.59 -7.26 7.68
N SER A 13 8.62 -8.18 7.68
CA SER A 13 7.89 -8.58 6.47
C SER A 13 6.45 -8.09 6.50
N ASN A 14 6.02 -7.44 5.42
CA ASN A 14 4.71 -6.83 5.28
C ASN A 14 4.11 -7.17 3.92
N GLN A 15 3.47 -8.35 3.84
CA GLN A 15 2.96 -8.90 2.59
C GLN A 15 1.48 -8.54 2.41
N PHE A 16 1.14 -7.84 1.30
CA PHE A 16 -0.23 -7.42 0.95
C PHE A 16 -0.99 -6.70 2.06
N SER A 17 -0.28 -5.89 2.86
CA SER A 17 -0.87 -5.14 3.99
C SER A 17 -0.34 -3.71 4.12
N ILE A 18 0.71 -3.33 3.37
CA ILE A 18 1.27 -1.96 3.38
C ILE A 18 0.20 -0.93 3.04
N HIS A 19 -0.67 -1.21 2.09
CA HIS A 19 -1.71 -0.31 1.61
C HIS A 19 -2.68 0.15 2.69
N TYR A 20 -2.93 -0.63 3.74
CA TYR A 20 -3.79 -0.20 4.84
C TYR A 20 -3.22 0.97 5.64
N PHE A 21 -1.91 1.14 5.65
CA PHE A 21 -1.26 2.24 6.35
C PHE A 21 -1.23 3.56 5.57
N PHE A 22 -1.69 3.56 4.32
CA PHE A 22 -1.81 4.76 3.48
C PHE A 22 -3.20 5.42 3.56
N GLN A 23 -4.00 5.05 4.56
CA GLN A 23 -5.34 5.59 4.78
C GLN A 23 -5.31 7.08 5.12
N ASP A 24 -4.48 7.48 6.04
CA ASP A 24 -4.36 8.85 6.54
C ASP A 24 -2.98 9.09 7.16
N ARG A 25 -2.73 10.38 7.47
CA ARG A 25 -1.47 10.83 8.05
C ARG A 25 -1.11 10.11 9.36
N ASN A 26 -2.06 9.97 10.28
CA ASN A 26 -1.77 9.38 11.60
C ASN A 26 -1.40 7.91 11.46
N THR A 27 -2.17 7.17 10.67
CA THR A 27 -1.93 5.75 10.40
C THR A 27 -0.58 5.55 9.71
N PHE A 28 -0.27 6.39 8.72
CA PHE A 28 0.98 6.33 7.97
C PHE A 28 2.20 6.58 8.86
N TYR A 29 2.24 7.69 9.59
CA TYR A 29 3.40 8.01 10.43
C TYR A 29 3.54 7.10 11.65
N ASN A 30 2.44 6.55 12.17
CA ASN A 30 2.52 5.49 13.18
C ASN A 30 3.16 4.22 12.62
N PHE A 31 2.85 3.87 11.37
CA PHE A 31 3.49 2.75 10.68
C PHE A 31 4.99 2.99 10.48
N ILE A 32 5.38 4.14 9.93
CA ILE A 32 6.81 4.53 9.78
C ILE A 32 7.54 4.43 11.12
N ARG A 33 6.96 4.98 12.19
CA ARG A 33 7.54 4.90 13.53
C ARG A 33 7.70 3.47 14.01
N ASN A 34 6.69 2.62 13.82
CA ASN A 34 6.79 1.21 14.19
C ASN A 34 7.89 0.49 13.41
N LEU A 35 8.08 0.77 12.13
CA LEU A 35 9.17 0.23 11.34
C LEU A 35 10.53 0.66 11.92
N ASN A 36 10.68 1.96 12.21
CA ASN A 36 11.92 2.52 12.74
C ASN A 36 12.27 1.98 14.14
N GLU A 37 11.28 1.88 15.04
CA GLU A 37 11.49 1.40 16.41
C GLU A 37 11.79 -0.10 16.49
N ASN A 38 11.33 -0.89 15.51
CA ASN A 38 11.42 -2.34 15.55
C ASN A 38 12.45 -2.94 14.57
N CYS A 39 12.98 -2.16 13.63
CA CYS A 39 14.02 -2.62 12.72
C CYS A 39 15.40 -2.35 13.33
N LYS A 40 16.26 -3.36 13.37
CA LYS A 40 17.67 -3.17 13.77
C LYS A 40 18.42 -2.36 12.72
N ILE A 41 19.47 -1.67 13.14
CA ILE A 41 20.48 -1.15 12.22
C ILE A 41 21.07 -2.32 11.43
N GLY A 42 21.10 -2.20 10.09
CA GLY A 42 21.45 -3.28 9.17
C GLY A 42 20.35 -4.32 8.94
N GLY A 43 19.17 -4.13 9.54
CA GLY A 43 17.99 -4.94 9.25
C GLY A 43 17.28 -4.52 7.96
N HIS A 44 16.32 -5.32 7.51
CA HIS A 44 15.62 -5.13 6.25
C HIS A 44 14.11 -5.08 6.44
N ILE A 45 13.46 -4.23 5.67
CA ILE A 45 12.01 -4.20 5.51
C ILE A 45 11.71 -4.76 4.12
N ILE A 46 10.86 -5.78 4.07
CA ILE A 46 10.41 -6.40 2.82
C ILE A 46 8.89 -6.40 2.77
N GLY A 47 8.31 -6.20 1.61
CA GLY A 47 6.85 -6.19 1.48
C GLY A 47 6.39 -6.22 0.04
N THR A 48 5.09 -6.47 -0.12
CA THR A 48 4.41 -6.47 -1.41
C THR A 48 3.07 -5.75 -1.30
N CYS A 49 2.73 -4.97 -2.30
CA CYS A 49 1.42 -4.37 -2.50
C CYS A 49 1.25 -3.92 -3.95
N TYR A 50 0.06 -3.43 -4.32
CA TYR A 50 -0.13 -2.78 -5.59
C TYR A 50 0.68 -1.47 -5.67
N ASP A 51 1.29 -1.22 -6.82
CA ASP A 51 1.90 0.07 -7.15
C ASP A 51 0.80 1.11 -7.39
N GLY A 52 0.68 2.07 -6.48
CA GLY A 52 -0.35 3.10 -6.51
C GLY A 52 -0.31 3.95 -7.77
N LYS A 53 0.87 4.27 -8.33
CA LYS A 53 0.99 5.03 -9.59
C LYS A 53 0.48 4.22 -10.78
N ARG A 54 0.72 2.90 -10.81
CA ARG A 54 0.17 2.03 -11.84
C ARG A 54 -1.35 1.89 -11.74
N VAL A 55 -1.86 1.72 -10.52
CA VAL A 55 -3.31 1.69 -10.27
C VAL A 55 -3.96 3.01 -10.68
N PHE A 56 -3.39 4.14 -10.25
CA PHE A 56 -3.90 5.46 -10.59
C PHE A 56 -4.00 5.65 -12.11
N ARG A 57 -2.94 5.29 -12.86
CA ARG A 57 -2.94 5.35 -14.34
C ARG A 57 -3.99 4.45 -14.98
N ARG A 58 -4.20 3.25 -14.45
CA ARG A 58 -5.22 2.31 -14.96
C ARG A 58 -6.64 2.82 -14.77
N LEU A 59 -6.87 3.59 -13.71
CA LEU A 59 -8.17 4.17 -13.38
C LEU A 59 -8.35 5.61 -13.93
N GLN A 60 -7.37 6.14 -14.68
CA GLN A 60 -7.53 7.38 -15.42
C GLN A 60 -8.71 7.28 -16.40
N GLY A 61 -9.52 8.35 -16.49
CA GLY A 61 -10.73 8.35 -17.31
C GLY A 61 -11.94 7.65 -16.71
N LYS A 62 -11.78 6.97 -15.56
CA LYS A 62 -12.90 6.43 -14.79
C LYS A 62 -13.41 7.46 -13.78
N ASN A 63 -14.73 7.56 -13.67
CA ASN A 63 -15.36 8.34 -12.60
C ASN A 63 -15.31 7.59 -11.27
N THR A 64 -15.50 8.32 -10.16
CA THR A 64 -15.69 7.70 -8.85
C THR A 64 -16.87 6.72 -8.89
N GLY A 65 -16.66 5.50 -8.39
CA GLY A 65 -17.66 4.42 -8.41
C GLY A 65 -17.55 3.49 -9.63
N GLU A 66 -16.79 3.86 -10.67
CA GLU A 66 -16.54 2.98 -11.81
C GLU A 66 -15.40 2.00 -11.54
N SER A 67 -15.46 0.83 -12.18
CA SER A 67 -14.51 -0.28 -12.00
C SER A 67 -13.75 -0.62 -13.27
N ILE A 68 -12.59 -1.23 -13.07
CA ILE A 68 -11.95 -2.14 -14.02
C ILE A 68 -12.11 -3.57 -13.47
N PHE A 69 -12.27 -4.56 -14.33
CA PHE A 69 -12.56 -5.94 -13.90
C PHE A 69 -11.97 -6.96 -14.87
N ILE A 70 -11.82 -8.18 -14.38
CA ILE A 70 -11.42 -9.35 -15.16
C ILE A 70 -12.52 -10.40 -15.00
N MET A 71 -12.99 -10.93 -16.16
CA MET A 71 -13.96 -12.01 -16.23
C MET A 71 -13.24 -13.31 -16.58
N ASN A 72 -13.77 -14.44 -16.15
CA ASN A 72 -13.34 -15.75 -16.62
C ASN A 72 -14.06 -16.14 -17.94
N GLU A 73 -13.72 -17.31 -18.46
CA GLU A 73 -14.32 -17.86 -19.69
C GLU A 73 -15.85 -18.10 -19.59
N ASN A 74 -16.39 -18.13 -18.37
CA ASN A 74 -17.84 -18.35 -18.10
C ASN A 74 -18.55 -17.03 -17.75
N ASP A 75 -17.99 -15.88 -18.11
CA ASP A 75 -18.53 -14.54 -17.79
C ASP A 75 -18.73 -14.28 -16.27
N THR A 76 -17.97 -14.98 -15.43
CA THR A 76 -17.97 -14.74 -14.00
C THR A 76 -16.84 -13.77 -13.63
N LYS A 77 -17.15 -12.80 -12.78
CA LYS A 77 -16.17 -11.81 -12.35
C LYS A 77 -15.15 -12.45 -11.42
N MET A 78 -13.88 -12.52 -11.84
CA MET A 78 -12.76 -13.04 -11.07
C MET A 78 -12.14 -11.97 -10.16
N TRP A 79 -12.09 -10.74 -10.66
CA TRP A 79 -11.43 -9.62 -10.00
C TRP A 79 -12.08 -8.30 -10.44
N ASP A 80 -12.17 -7.37 -9.52
CA ASP A 80 -12.71 -6.03 -9.75
C ASP A 80 -11.96 -5.02 -8.90
N MET A 81 -11.68 -3.85 -9.47
CA MET A 81 -11.14 -2.72 -8.73
C MET A 81 -11.97 -1.48 -9.03
N LYS A 82 -12.67 -0.98 -8.03
CA LYS A 82 -13.53 0.20 -8.09
C LYS A 82 -12.80 1.42 -7.58
N LYS A 83 -12.81 2.50 -8.36
CA LYS A 83 -12.26 3.79 -7.99
C LYS A 83 -13.15 4.48 -6.95
N LEU A 84 -12.59 4.90 -5.81
CA LEU A 84 -13.33 5.62 -4.77
C LEU A 84 -12.86 7.08 -4.55
N TYR A 85 -11.84 7.54 -5.24
CA TYR A 85 -11.30 8.91 -5.17
C TYR A 85 -11.73 9.74 -6.37
N ALA A 86 -11.81 11.07 -6.19
CA ALA A 86 -12.20 12.01 -7.24
C ALA A 86 -11.00 12.77 -7.87
N GLN A 87 -9.84 12.71 -7.24
CA GLN A 87 -8.66 13.46 -7.65
C GLN A 87 -8.16 13.03 -9.03
N THR A 88 -7.66 14.00 -9.78
CA THR A 88 -7.13 13.82 -11.14
C THR A 88 -5.60 13.74 -11.20
N THR A 89 -4.93 14.02 -10.10
CA THR A 89 -3.47 13.94 -9.93
C THR A 89 -3.13 13.05 -8.75
N PHE A 90 -1.95 12.43 -8.77
CA PHE A 90 -1.43 11.59 -7.68
C PHE A 90 -0.03 12.06 -7.33
N PRO A 91 0.11 13.04 -6.42
CA PRO A 91 1.37 13.69 -6.10
C PRO A 91 2.30 12.80 -5.28
N ASP A 92 3.61 13.11 -5.34
CA ASP A 92 4.66 12.38 -4.61
C ASP A 92 4.89 12.98 -3.22
N ASP A 93 3.82 13.27 -2.49
CA ASP A 93 3.86 13.83 -1.15
C ASP A 93 2.69 13.31 -0.29
N GLU A 94 2.57 13.82 0.92
CA GLU A 94 1.55 13.43 1.90
C GLU A 94 0.11 13.58 1.38
N SER A 95 -0.15 14.45 0.41
CA SER A 95 -1.48 14.62 -0.17
C SER A 95 -1.93 13.42 -1.02
N SER A 96 -1.03 12.48 -1.31
CA SER A 96 -1.36 11.19 -1.95
C SER A 96 -2.01 10.17 -1.00
N LEU A 97 -2.00 10.43 0.31
CA LEU A 97 -2.67 9.57 1.28
C LEU A 97 -4.20 9.62 1.13
N GLY A 98 -4.86 8.52 1.44
CA GLY A 98 -6.32 8.43 1.43
C GLY A 98 -6.96 8.12 0.08
N TYR A 99 -6.22 8.00 -1.01
CA TYR A 99 -6.77 7.56 -2.30
C TYR A 99 -7.13 6.09 -2.22
N SER A 100 -8.42 5.78 -2.21
CA SER A 100 -8.90 4.43 -1.96
C SER A 100 -9.52 3.78 -3.19
N VAL A 101 -9.45 2.46 -3.20
CA VAL A 101 -10.10 1.58 -4.17
C VAL A 101 -10.75 0.42 -3.42
N ASP A 102 -11.89 -0.08 -3.92
CA ASP A 102 -12.44 -1.34 -3.48
C ASP A 102 -11.94 -2.45 -4.40
N VAL A 103 -11.32 -3.47 -3.83
CA VAL A 103 -10.78 -4.62 -4.56
C VAL A 103 -11.59 -5.87 -4.22
N TYR A 104 -12.24 -6.45 -5.22
CA TYR A 104 -12.92 -7.73 -5.13
C TYR A 104 -12.05 -8.85 -5.70
N GLN A 105 -12.02 -9.98 -5.03
CA GLN A 105 -11.37 -11.21 -5.49
C GLN A 105 -12.31 -12.39 -5.30
N GLU A 106 -12.57 -13.13 -6.39
CA GLU A 106 -13.44 -14.32 -6.38
C GLU A 106 -12.93 -15.39 -5.41
N SER A 107 -11.61 -15.63 -5.38
CA SER A 107 -11.00 -16.65 -4.52
C SER A 107 -11.28 -16.45 -3.02
N ILE A 108 -11.54 -15.20 -2.60
CA ILE A 108 -11.87 -14.85 -1.21
C ILE A 108 -13.37 -14.54 -1.08
N ASN A 109 -14.05 -14.26 -2.21
CA ASN A 109 -15.44 -13.81 -2.30
C ASN A 109 -15.76 -12.61 -1.39
N LYS A 110 -14.81 -11.66 -1.32
CA LYS A 110 -14.93 -10.44 -0.51
C LYS A 110 -14.36 -9.24 -1.24
N THR A 111 -14.88 -8.07 -0.87
CA THR A 111 -14.35 -6.78 -1.27
C THR A 111 -13.63 -6.15 -0.09
N PHE A 112 -12.43 -5.64 -0.32
CA PHE A 112 -11.65 -4.90 0.67
C PHE A 112 -11.36 -3.50 0.14
N THR A 113 -11.48 -2.51 1.01
CA THR A 113 -11.00 -1.16 0.70
C THR A 113 -9.50 -1.10 0.96
N GLU A 114 -8.75 -0.72 -0.06
CA GLU A 114 -7.30 -0.57 -0.04
C GLU A 114 -6.94 0.85 -0.44
N TYR A 115 -5.76 1.33 -0.03
CA TYR A 115 -5.28 2.67 -0.33
C TYR A 115 -4.09 2.61 -1.28
N LEU A 116 -3.99 3.57 -2.19
CA LEU A 116 -2.92 3.62 -3.17
C LEU A 116 -1.59 3.94 -2.48
N VAL A 117 -0.60 3.10 -2.70
CA VAL A 117 0.76 3.30 -2.17
C VAL A 117 1.58 4.08 -3.19
N ASN A 118 1.95 5.32 -2.83
CA ASN A 118 2.94 6.07 -3.59
C ASN A 118 4.34 5.70 -3.11
N PHE A 119 5.06 4.88 -3.89
CA PHE A 119 6.37 4.39 -3.51
C PHE A 119 7.45 5.48 -3.47
N ASP A 120 7.35 6.53 -4.29
CA ASP A 120 8.32 7.63 -4.24
C ASP A 120 8.16 8.45 -2.95
N PHE A 121 6.93 8.72 -2.54
CA PHE A 121 6.65 9.33 -1.23
C PHE A 121 7.08 8.41 -0.09
N PHE A 122 6.72 7.14 -0.13
CA PHE A 122 7.05 6.16 0.91
C PHE A 122 8.57 6.00 1.09
N THR A 123 9.30 5.85 0.00
CA THR A 123 10.78 5.73 0.02
C THR A 123 11.41 6.96 0.66
N ARG A 124 11.02 8.16 0.25
CA ARG A 124 11.55 9.40 0.80
C ARG A 124 11.27 9.56 2.30
N GLU A 125 10.07 9.18 2.75
CA GLU A 125 9.75 9.21 4.18
C GLU A 125 10.57 8.18 4.96
N LEU A 126 10.80 6.98 4.43
CA LEU A 126 11.68 5.99 5.06
C LEU A 126 13.15 6.46 5.10
N GLU A 127 13.62 7.15 4.06
CA GLU A 127 14.98 7.73 4.03
C GLU A 127 15.19 8.76 5.15
N ASN A 128 14.15 9.54 5.51
CA ASN A 128 14.19 10.47 6.64
C ASN A 128 14.45 9.77 8.00
N TYR A 129 14.16 8.46 8.06
CA TYR A 129 14.40 7.62 9.24
C TYR A 129 15.64 6.72 9.10
N GLY A 130 16.47 6.93 8.05
CA GLY A 130 17.74 6.23 7.85
C GLY A 130 17.63 4.90 7.09
N PHE A 131 16.47 4.57 6.51
CA PHE A 131 16.33 3.44 5.60
C PHE A 131 16.83 3.81 4.20
N VAL A 132 17.33 2.84 3.47
CA VAL A 132 17.81 3.01 2.09
C VAL A 132 17.14 1.96 1.21
N LEU A 133 16.56 2.40 0.08
CA LEU A 133 15.98 1.50 -0.90
C LEU A 133 17.06 0.62 -1.53
N LEU A 134 16.88 -0.69 -1.49
CA LEU A 134 17.76 -1.63 -2.18
C LEU A 134 17.23 -1.90 -3.58
N ASN A 135 18.07 -1.70 -4.58
CA ASN A 135 17.83 -2.15 -5.95
C ASN A 135 18.37 -3.58 -6.07
N LEU A 136 17.49 -4.55 -6.21
CA LEU A 136 17.82 -5.96 -6.42
C LEU A 136 17.87 -6.27 -7.91
#